data_3abff11ef07bcc98c018415afdb0a636
#
_entry.id   3abff11ef07bcc98c018415afdb0a636
#
_cell.length_a   1.000
_cell.length_b   1.000
_cell.length_c   1.000
_cell.angle_alpha   90.00
_cell.angle_beta   90.00
_cell.angle_gamma   90.00
#
_symmetry.space_group_name_H-M   'P 1'
#
loop_
_entity.id
_entity.type
_entity.pdbx_description
1 polymer ?
#
loop_
_entity_poly.entity_id
_entity_poly.type
_entity_poly.pdbx_seq_one_letter_code
_entity_poly.pdbx_strand_id
1 'polypeptide(L)'
;MRWLALVLWLLPMPAVAAESIVAGLSQNRVSITADFDGSEILVYGAVKRNAPAPEGPIEVIITVEGPSTPVTIRKKDRRAGIWINTEAVEVDAAPSFYAVATTGPLRQVLSETEDLRHRITLPRVIRAVGAATEDGGPDDFIDAMQRIRQAESRYKVLQGAVEFTEQTLFRSDIVLPSNLTEGEYRVRIFLTREGRVVDAQDRVVGVRKEGLERLLFNLSREQPLLYGLLSLVMAAGAGWAASAGFAVLRR
;
A
#
# COMPACT_ATOMS: atom_id res chain seq x y z
N MET A 1 1.59 73.09 -18.38
CA MET A 1 2.46 72.04 -17.85
C MET A 1 1.59 71.11 -16.99
N ARG A 2 1.22 69.90 -17.54
CA ARG A 2 0.26 68.99 -16.92
C ARG A 2 1.06 67.82 -16.35
N TRP A 3 1.21 67.78 -15.04
CA TRP A 3 1.79 66.65 -14.32
C TRP A 3 0.70 65.65 -14.12
N LEU A 4 0.70 64.57 -14.92
CA LEU A 4 -0.09 63.38 -14.72
C LEU A 4 0.63 62.53 -13.67
N ALA A 5 0.13 62.58 -12.44
CA ALA A 5 0.53 61.67 -11.37
C ALA A 5 -0.04 60.25 -11.69
N LEU A 6 0.84 59.40 -12.13
CA LEU A 6 0.53 57.96 -12.34
C LEU A 6 0.54 57.32 -10.96
N VAL A 7 -0.62 57.26 -10.31
CA VAL A 7 -0.84 56.45 -9.11
C VAL A 7 -0.95 55.02 -9.53
N LEU A 8 0.18 54.31 -9.50
CA LEU A 8 0.23 52.87 -9.68
C LEU A 8 -0.46 52.22 -8.47
N TRP A 9 -1.71 51.79 -8.64
CA TRP A 9 -2.42 50.98 -7.66
C TRP A 9 -1.70 49.64 -7.53
N LEU A 10 -0.85 49.47 -6.50
CA LEU A 10 -0.40 48.18 -6.02
C LEU A 10 -1.62 47.50 -5.38
N LEU A 11 -2.37 46.75 -6.16
CA LEU A 11 -3.33 45.81 -5.63
C LEU A 11 -2.53 44.73 -4.86
N PRO A 12 -2.79 44.51 -3.56
CA PRO A 12 -2.18 43.38 -2.87
C PRO A 12 -2.67 42.11 -3.56
N MET A 13 -1.76 41.39 -4.22
CA MET A 13 -2.05 40.01 -4.66
C MET A 13 -2.41 39.24 -3.41
N PRO A 14 -3.57 38.55 -3.39
CA PRO A 14 -3.90 37.68 -2.28
C PRO A 14 -2.79 36.62 -2.19
N ALA A 15 -2.06 36.61 -1.10
CA ALA A 15 -1.12 35.54 -0.80
C ALA A 15 -1.97 34.27 -0.65
N VAL A 16 -1.89 33.37 -1.63
CA VAL A 16 -2.50 32.06 -1.52
C VAL A 16 -1.83 31.38 -0.33
N ALA A 17 -2.61 31.11 0.71
CA ALA A 17 -2.12 30.40 1.88
C ALA A 17 -1.67 29.01 1.42
N ALA A 18 -0.36 28.79 1.35
CA ALA A 18 0.20 27.51 1.01
C ALA A 18 0.16 26.63 2.26
N GLU A 19 -0.72 25.63 2.26
CA GLU A 19 -0.72 24.55 3.24
C GLU A 19 0.11 23.39 2.69
N SER A 20 0.94 22.78 3.51
CA SER A 20 1.78 21.67 3.12
C SER A 20 1.86 20.63 4.22
N ILE A 21 2.05 19.36 3.81
CA ILE A 21 2.18 18.23 4.70
C ILE A 21 3.64 18.07 5.11
N VAL A 22 3.87 17.81 6.40
CA VAL A 22 5.12 17.28 6.91
C VAL A 22 4.79 15.97 7.62
N ALA A 23 5.10 14.84 7.00
CA ALA A 23 4.73 13.55 7.53
C ALA A 23 5.92 12.62 7.74
N GLY A 24 5.79 11.72 8.70
CA GLY A 24 6.70 10.64 9.02
C GLY A 24 5.97 9.31 9.16
N LEU A 25 6.76 8.25 9.16
CA LEU A 25 6.31 6.88 9.41
C LEU A 25 7.05 6.36 10.64
N SER A 26 6.39 5.52 11.45
CA SER A 26 7.04 4.86 12.60
C SER A 26 8.20 3.96 12.17
N GLN A 27 8.09 3.40 10.97
CA GLN A 27 9.10 2.52 10.40
C GLN A 27 9.15 2.67 8.87
N ASN A 28 10.33 2.56 8.32
CA ASN A 28 10.58 2.59 6.87
C ASN A 28 10.86 1.18 6.29
N ARG A 29 10.85 0.16 7.16
CA ARG A 29 11.06 -1.24 6.80
C ARG A 29 10.19 -2.14 7.66
N VAL A 30 9.60 -3.15 7.03
CA VAL A 30 8.88 -4.25 7.68
C VAL A 30 9.58 -5.55 7.31
N SER A 31 9.97 -6.32 8.32
CA SER A 31 10.65 -7.61 8.15
C SER A 31 9.64 -8.74 8.35
N ILE A 32 9.45 -9.56 7.30
CA ILE A 32 8.62 -10.76 7.37
C ILE A 32 9.52 -11.91 7.83
N THR A 33 9.34 -12.33 9.08
CA THR A 33 10.00 -13.51 9.67
C THR A 33 9.07 -14.72 9.62
N ALA A 34 9.56 -15.90 10.00
CA ALA A 34 8.75 -17.13 10.05
C ALA A 34 7.55 -17.01 11.02
N ASP A 35 7.68 -16.20 12.07
CA ASP A 35 6.66 -15.96 13.11
C ASP A 35 5.88 -14.66 12.85
N PHE A 36 5.92 -14.13 11.61
CA PHE A 36 5.26 -12.87 11.28
C PHE A 36 3.74 -13.05 11.25
N ASP A 37 3.03 -12.44 12.18
CA ASP A 37 1.57 -12.45 12.30
C ASP A 37 0.89 -11.18 11.80
N GLY A 38 1.69 -10.23 11.29
CA GLY A 38 1.28 -8.92 10.81
C GLY A 38 2.14 -7.81 11.39
N SER A 39 1.93 -6.60 10.97
CA SER A 39 2.62 -5.41 11.47
C SER A 39 1.69 -4.21 11.44
N GLU A 40 2.03 -3.18 12.18
CA GLU A 40 1.31 -1.93 12.20
C GLU A 40 2.25 -0.79 11.78
N ILE A 41 1.78 0.05 10.86
CA ILE A 41 2.50 1.25 10.47
C ILE A 41 1.73 2.45 11.00
N LEU A 42 2.34 3.16 11.94
CA LEU A 42 1.85 4.45 12.35
C LEU A 42 2.31 5.51 11.33
N VAL A 43 1.35 6.14 10.68
CA VAL A 43 1.54 7.31 9.83
C VAL A 43 1.16 8.54 10.63
N TYR A 44 2.04 9.50 10.75
CA TYR A 44 1.80 10.71 11.53
C TYR A 44 2.38 11.93 10.81
N GLY A 45 1.84 13.09 11.14
CA GLY A 45 2.37 14.31 10.57
C GLY A 45 1.66 15.56 11.04
N ALA A 46 2.07 16.67 10.44
CA ALA A 46 1.51 17.98 10.71
C ALA A 46 1.23 18.76 9.42
N VAL A 47 0.22 19.61 9.48
CA VAL A 47 -0.08 20.58 8.44
C VAL A 47 0.68 21.86 8.74
N LYS A 48 1.66 22.17 7.90
CA LYS A 48 2.40 23.42 7.96
C LYS A 48 1.64 24.50 7.20
N ARG A 49 1.44 25.66 7.84
CA ARG A 49 0.78 26.83 7.27
C ARG A 49 1.72 28.03 7.28
N ASN A 50 1.76 28.75 6.17
CA ASN A 50 2.55 29.97 6.04
C ASN A 50 1.69 31.25 6.12
N ALA A 51 0.36 31.08 6.21
CA ALA A 51 -0.63 32.14 6.34
C ALA A 51 -1.82 31.67 7.19
N PRO A 52 -2.74 32.54 7.61
CA PRO A 52 -3.96 32.12 8.28
C PRO A 52 -4.69 31.03 7.49
N ALA A 53 -5.26 30.05 8.20
CA ALA A 53 -5.95 28.94 7.56
C ALA A 53 -7.10 29.48 6.67
N PRO A 54 -7.21 29.01 5.41
CA PRO A 54 -8.37 29.29 4.57
C PRO A 54 -9.65 28.76 5.22
N GLU A 55 -10.79 29.30 4.82
CA GLU A 55 -12.10 28.82 5.28
C GLU A 55 -12.35 27.38 4.80
N GLY A 56 -13.17 26.64 5.57
CA GLY A 56 -13.58 25.28 5.30
C GLY A 56 -12.75 24.22 6.05
N PRO A 57 -13.35 23.05 6.29
CA PRO A 57 -12.69 21.96 6.98
C PRO A 57 -11.54 21.40 6.14
N ILE A 58 -10.45 21.09 6.83
CA ILE A 58 -9.32 20.39 6.25
C ILE A 58 -9.39 18.92 6.65
N GLU A 59 -9.13 18.04 5.71
CA GLU A 59 -9.24 16.60 5.87
C GLU A 59 -7.96 15.91 5.39
N VAL A 60 -7.71 14.73 5.88
CA VAL A 60 -6.53 13.94 5.52
C VAL A 60 -6.95 12.57 4.99
N ILE A 61 -6.34 12.18 3.88
CA ILE A 61 -6.47 10.84 3.31
C ILE A 61 -5.10 10.20 3.28
N ILE A 62 -4.98 8.99 3.78
CA ILE A 62 -3.76 8.20 3.76
C ILE A 62 -4.03 6.94 2.96
N THR A 63 -3.21 6.65 1.94
CA THR A 63 -3.27 5.40 1.19
C THR A 63 -1.98 4.63 1.36
N VAL A 64 -2.08 3.31 1.53
CA VAL A 64 -0.95 2.39 1.52
C VAL A 64 -1.15 1.39 0.40
N GLU A 65 -0.26 1.39 -0.55
CA GLU A 65 -0.29 0.56 -1.76
C GLU A 65 0.92 -0.37 -1.78
N GLY A 66 0.67 -1.68 -1.80
CA GLY A 66 1.71 -2.69 -1.99
C GLY A 66 2.09 -2.86 -3.47
N PRO A 67 3.11 -3.66 -3.77
CA PRO A 67 3.54 -3.90 -5.14
C PRO A 67 2.39 -4.41 -6.00
N SER A 68 2.25 -3.83 -7.19
CA SER A 68 1.20 -4.18 -8.16
C SER A 68 1.70 -5.22 -9.15
N THR A 69 0.89 -6.24 -9.41
CA THR A 69 1.18 -7.33 -10.34
C THR A 69 -0.02 -7.62 -11.23
N PRO A 70 0.18 -8.17 -12.43
CA PRO A 70 -0.91 -8.69 -13.25
C PRO A 70 -1.65 -9.81 -12.54
N VAL A 71 -2.97 -9.85 -12.68
CA VAL A 71 -3.84 -10.87 -12.06
C VAL A 71 -4.86 -11.35 -13.06
N THR A 72 -4.97 -12.67 -13.24
CA THR A 72 -6.04 -13.27 -14.03
C THR A 72 -7.18 -13.69 -13.11
N ILE A 73 -8.35 -13.09 -13.30
CA ILE A 73 -9.57 -13.41 -12.58
C ILE A 73 -10.38 -14.38 -13.41
N ARG A 74 -10.82 -15.50 -12.80
CA ARG A 74 -11.57 -16.54 -13.49
C ARG A 74 -12.92 -16.76 -12.85
N LYS A 75 -13.96 -16.78 -13.67
CA LYS A 75 -15.32 -17.14 -13.26
C LYS A 75 -15.49 -18.66 -13.33
N LYS A 76 -15.96 -19.24 -12.25
CA LYS A 76 -16.32 -20.67 -12.20
C LYS A 76 -17.81 -20.82 -12.41
N ASP A 77 -18.20 -21.77 -13.25
CA ASP A 77 -19.59 -22.16 -13.45
C ASP A 77 -19.74 -23.68 -13.32
N ARG A 78 -20.92 -24.15 -12.95
CA ARG A 78 -21.22 -25.55 -12.76
C ARG A 78 -21.85 -26.12 -14.03
N ARG A 79 -21.09 -26.93 -14.78
CA ARG A 79 -21.58 -27.63 -15.98
C ARG A 79 -21.47 -29.13 -15.80
N ALA A 80 -22.56 -29.86 -16.08
CA ALA A 80 -22.64 -31.31 -15.93
C ALA A 80 -22.20 -31.81 -14.55
N GLY A 81 -22.47 -31.06 -13.48
CA GLY A 81 -22.15 -31.45 -12.10
C GLY A 81 -20.74 -31.09 -11.63
N ILE A 82 -19.86 -30.61 -12.49
CA ILE A 82 -18.47 -30.19 -12.17
C ILE A 82 -18.29 -28.67 -12.28
N TRP A 83 -17.38 -28.11 -11.48
CA TRP A 83 -17.00 -26.72 -11.56
C TRP A 83 -15.89 -26.53 -12.58
N ILE A 84 -16.14 -25.73 -13.62
CA ILE A 84 -15.18 -25.38 -14.66
C ILE A 84 -14.99 -23.87 -14.73
N ASN A 85 -13.80 -23.43 -15.18
CA ASN A 85 -13.57 -22.02 -15.49
C ASN A 85 -14.18 -21.72 -16.87
N THR A 86 -15.16 -20.82 -16.91
CA THR A 86 -15.88 -20.48 -18.15
C THR A 86 -15.38 -19.20 -18.78
N GLU A 87 -14.97 -18.25 -17.94
CA GLU A 87 -14.50 -16.94 -18.38
C GLU A 87 -13.24 -16.53 -17.59
N ALA A 88 -12.40 -15.71 -18.21
CA ALA A 88 -11.23 -15.14 -17.58
C ALA A 88 -11.02 -13.69 -18.02
N VAL A 89 -10.70 -12.82 -17.06
CA VAL A 89 -10.34 -11.41 -17.30
C VAL A 89 -8.93 -11.18 -16.78
N GLU A 90 -8.09 -10.57 -17.59
CA GLU A 90 -6.75 -10.17 -17.19
C GLU A 90 -6.78 -8.72 -16.70
N VAL A 91 -6.32 -8.51 -15.48
CA VAL A 91 -6.11 -7.20 -14.87
C VAL A 91 -4.62 -6.89 -14.96
N ASP A 92 -4.26 -5.86 -15.70
CA ASP A 92 -2.86 -5.51 -15.99
C ASP A 92 -2.06 -5.18 -14.72
N ALA A 93 -2.71 -4.51 -13.77
CA ALA A 93 -2.08 -4.16 -12.51
C ALA A 93 -3.11 -4.10 -11.38
N ALA A 94 -2.91 -4.92 -10.37
CA ALA A 94 -3.66 -4.88 -9.12
C ALA A 94 -2.67 -4.88 -7.94
N PRO A 95 -2.80 -3.95 -6.98
CA PRO A 95 -1.93 -3.92 -5.81
C PRO A 95 -2.10 -5.19 -4.98
N SER A 96 -1.00 -5.72 -4.47
CA SER A 96 -1.03 -6.89 -3.58
C SER A 96 -1.71 -6.59 -2.25
N PHE A 97 -1.62 -5.35 -1.79
CA PHE A 97 -2.27 -4.79 -0.61
C PHE A 97 -2.71 -3.35 -0.91
N TYR A 98 -3.87 -2.95 -0.41
CA TYR A 98 -4.33 -1.57 -0.51
C TYR A 98 -5.16 -1.17 0.72
N ALA A 99 -4.77 -0.08 1.35
CA ALA A 99 -5.54 0.50 2.44
C ALA A 99 -5.76 1.99 2.19
N VAL A 100 -6.99 2.46 2.47
CA VAL A 100 -7.34 3.89 2.46
C VAL A 100 -7.87 4.23 3.83
N ALA A 101 -7.21 5.13 4.54
CA ALA A 101 -7.66 5.71 5.80
C ALA A 101 -8.04 7.18 5.59
N THR A 102 -9.12 7.63 6.18
CA THR A 102 -9.63 8.99 6.03
C THR A 102 -10.07 9.57 7.37
N THR A 103 -10.07 10.88 7.48
CA THR A 103 -10.60 11.61 8.66
C THR A 103 -12.12 11.54 8.75
N GLY A 104 -12.82 11.47 7.61
CA GLY A 104 -14.28 11.41 7.55
C GLY A 104 -14.76 10.47 6.44
N PRO A 105 -16.07 10.46 6.12
CA PRO A 105 -16.61 9.67 5.02
C PRO A 105 -15.93 10.01 3.69
N LEU A 106 -15.45 9.00 2.96
CA LEU A 106 -14.63 9.17 1.75
C LEU A 106 -15.27 10.08 0.70
N ARG A 107 -16.61 10.00 0.54
CA ARG A 107 -17.37 10.85 -0.40
C ARG A 107 -17.44 12.33 -0.01
N GLN A 108 -17.17 12.66 1.25
CA GLN A 108 -17.14 14.03 1.74
C GLN A 108 -15.74 14.64 1.65
N VAL A 109 -14.72 13.82 1.87
CA VAL A 109 -13.32 14.27 1.91
C VAL A 109 -12.64 14.25 0.54
N LEU A 110 -13.25 13.62 -0.47
CA LEU A 110 -12.67 13.46 -1.81
C LEU A 110 -13.72 13.63 -2.91
N SER A 111 -13.49 14.55 -3.84
CA SER A 111 -14.32 14.71 -5.05
C SER A 111 -13.95 13.65 -6.10
N GLU A 112 -14.91 13.30 -6.97
CA GLU A 112 -14.67 12.35 -8.07
C GLU A 112 -13.56 12.80 -9.03
N THR A 113 -13.45 14.11 -9.26
CA THR A 113 -12.40 14.68 -10.13
C THR A 113 -11.01 14.45 -9.56
N GLU A 114 -10.84 14.65 -8.25
CA GLU A 114 -9.55 14.42 -7.58
C GLU A 114 -9.26 12.92 -7.45
N ASP A 115 -10.29 12.10 -7.26
CA ASP A 115 -10.12 10.65 -7.28
C ASP A 115 -9.65 10.14 -8.65
N LEU A 116 -10.20 10.67 -9.74
CA LEU A 116 -9.73 10.37 -11.09
C LEU A 116 -8.28 10.80 -11.32
N ARG A 117 -7.90 11.99 -10.79
CA ARG A 117 -6.55 12.54 -10.95
C ARG A 117 -5.50 11.77 -10.14
N HIS A 118 -5.82 11.48 -8.88
CA HIS A 118 -4.88 10.90 -7.92
C HIS A 118 -5.02 9.40 -7.73
N ARG A 119 -6.09 8.78 -8.24
CA ARG A 119 -6.39 7.34 -8.13
C ARG A 119 -6.31 6.90 -6.67
N ILE A 120 -7.25 7.37 -5.87
CA ILE A 120 -7.27 7.13 -4.42
C ILE A 120 -8.19 5.97 -4.07
N THR A 121 -9.34 5.84 -4.74
CA THR A 121 -10.26 4.74 -4.46
C THR A 121 -9.83 3.43 -5.11
N LEU A 122 -10.21 2.32 -4.52
CA LEU A 122 -9.89 0.97 -5.02
C LEU A 122 -10.22 0.77 -6.50
N PRO A 123 -11.40 1.16 -7.02
CA PRO A 123 -11.72 1.00 -8.45
C PRO A 123 -10.79 1.78 -9.37
N ARG A 124 -10.20 2.88 -8.89
CA ARG A 124 -9.30 3.73 -9.68
C ARG A 124 -7.84 3.26 -9.68
N VAL A 125 -7.45 2.52 -8.64
CA VAL A 125 -6.09 1.97 -8.52
C VAL A 125 -5.93 0.72 -9.37
N ILE A 126 -6.96 -0.09 -9.50
CA ILE A 126 -6.96 -1.32 -10.30
C ILE A 126 -7.02 -0.95 -11.78
N ARG A 127 -6.08 -1.48 -12.56
CA ARG A 127 -5.98 -1.22 -14.00
C ARG A 127 -6.34 -2.48 -14.78
N ALA A 128 -7.45 -2.42 -15.50
CA ALA A 128 -7.84 -3.44 -16.48
C ALA A 128 -8.07 -2.73 -17.82
N VAL A 129 -7.09 -2.79 -18.73
CA VAL A 129 -7.16 -2.17 -20.04
C VAL A 129 -7.46 -3.24 -21.08
N GLY A 130 -8.55 -3.06 -21.85
CA GLY A 130 -8.90 -3.96 -22.94
C GLY A 130 -9.56 -5.28 -22.53
N ALA A 131 -9.99 -5.42 -21.29
CA ALA A 131 -10.76 -6.59 -20.87
C ALA A 131 -12.15 -6.57 -21.51
N ALA A 132 -12.32 -7.25 -22.62
CA ALA A 132 -13.62 -7.51 -23.22
C ALA A 132 -14.14 -8.85 -22.71
N THR A 133 -15.36 -8.90 -22.20
CA THR A 133 -16.07 -10.12 -21.81
C THR A 133 -17.31 -10.29 -22.66
N GLU A 134 -17.66 -11.54 -22.99
CA GLU A 134 -18.85 -11.84 -23.81
C GLU A 134 -20.16 -11.61 -23.06
N ASP A 135 -20.16 -11.80 -21.70
CA ASP A 135 -21.38 -11.77 -20.86
C ASP A 135 -21.19 -11.01 -19.54
N GLY A 136 -20.80 -9.77 -19.59
CA GLY A 136 -20.62 -8.94 -18.40
C GLY A 136 -19.39 -8.05 -18.56
N GLY A 137 -19.47 -6.82 -18.07
CA GLY A 137 -18.32 -5.90 -18.16
C GLY A 137 -17.16 -6.38 -17.29
N PRO A 138 -15.93 -5.89 -17.54
CA PRO A 138 -14.78 -6.15 -16.67
C PRO A 138 -15.03 -5.72 -15.22
N ASP A 139 -16.00 -4.85 -14.99
CA ASP A 139 -16.37 -4.32 -13.67
C ASP A 139 -16.86 -5.41 -12.71
N ASP A 140 -17.63 -6.39 -13.17
CA ASP A 140 -18.10 -7.50 -12.33
C ASP A 140 -16.94 -8.36 -11.80
N PHE A 141 -15.91 -8.56 -12.61
CA PHE A 141 -14.71 -9.30 -12.23
C PHE A 141 -13.85 -8.49 -11.25
N ILE A 142 -13.72 -7.18 -11.47
CA ILE A 142 -13.01 -6.27 -10.58
C ILE A 142 -13.71 -6.22 -9.22
N ASP A 143 -15.03 -6.12 -9.20
CA ASP A 143 -15.81 -6.12 -7.96
C ASP A 143 -15.70 -7.46 -7.22
N ALA A 144 -15.71 -8.58 -7.94
CA ALA A 144 -15.47 -9.89 -7.34
C ALA A 144 -14.08 -10.00 -6.72
N MET A 145 -13.04 -9.53 -7.42
CA MET A 145 -11.67 -9.48 -6.90
C MET A 145 -11.57 -8.60 -5.67
N GLN A 146 -12.17 -7.42 -5.68
CA GLN A 146 -12.17 -6.52 -4.53
C GLN A 146 -12.80 -7.19 -3.31
N ARG A 147 -13.96 -7.85 -3.46
CA ARG A 147 -14.62 -8.59 -2.37
C ARG A 147 -13.74 -9.70 -1.80
N ILE A 148 -13.06 -10.47 -2.65
CA ILE A 148 -12.14 -11.53 -2.22
C ILE A 148 -10.96 -10.92 -1.46
N ARG A 149 -10.33 -9.89 -1.98
CA ARG A 149 -9.19 -9.21 -1.35
C ARG A 149 -9.57 -8.52 -0.04
N GLN A 150 -10.81 -8.02 0.08
CA GLN A 150 -11.34 -7.48 1.34
C GLN A 150 -11.54 -8.59 2.38
N ALA A 151 -12.10 -9.74 1.98
CA ALA A 151 -12.23 -10.89 2.86
C ALA A 151 -10.87 -11.43 3.35
N GLU A 152 -9.83 -11.34 2.53
CA GLU A 152 -8.44 -11.67 2.89
C GLU A 152 -7.72 -10.58 3.71
N SER A 153 -8.40 -9.49 4.08
CA SER A 153 -7.84 -8.31 4.75
C SER A 153 -6.71 -7.60 3.97
N ARG A 154 -6.62 -7.85 2.67
CA ARG A 154 -5.64 -7.20 1.78
C ARG A 154 -6.10 -5.85 1.27
N TYR A 155 -7.42 -5.66 1.13
CA TYR A 155 -8.00 -4.37 0.74
C TYR A 155 -8.86 -3.84 1.89
N LYS A 156 -8.59 -2.60 2.30
CA LYS A 156 -9.24 -1.97 3.46
C LYS A 156 -9.66 -0.55 3.13
N VAL A 157 -10.86 -0.19 3.57
CA VAL A 157 -11.34 1.20 3.56
C VAL A 157 -11.69 1.58 5.00
N LEU A 158 -10.88 2.43 5.60
CA LEU A 158 -10.88 2.78 7.01
C LEU A 158 -11.36 4.25 7.16
N GLN A 159 -12.67 4.45 7.06
CA GLN A 159 -13.25 5.79 7.19
C GLN A 159 -13.25 6.23 8.65
N GLY A 160 -12.80 7.46 8.92
CA GLY A 160 -12.68 7.98 10.27
C GLY A 160 -11.49 7.43 11.07
N ALA A 161 -10.57 6.69 10.41
CA ALA A 161 -9.40 6.10 11.09
C ALA A 161 -8.20 7.04 11.15
N VAL A 162 -8.27 8.21 10.56
CA VAL A 162 -7.26 9.25 10.72
C VAL A 162 -7.73 10.19 11.84
N GLU A 163 -7.03 10.16 12.96
CA GLU A 163 -7.23 11.13 14.04
C GLU A 163 -6.60 12.46 13.65
N PHE A 164 -7.36 13.52 13.70
CA PHE A 164 -6.91 14.86 13.33
C PHE A 164 -7.13 15.84 14.49
N THR A 165 -6.04 16.22 15.15
CA THR A 165 -6.08 17.05 16.36
C THR A 165 -5.76 18.50 16.02
N GLU A 166 -6.63 19.41 16.52
CA GLU A 166 -6.47 20.88 16.38
C GLU A 166 -6.23 21.33 14.94
N GLN A 167 -6.78 20.62 13.95
CA GLN A 167 -6.57 20.86 12.51
C GLN A 167 -5.09 21.00 12.11
N THR A 168 -4.20 20.39 12.86
CA THR A 168 -2.76 20.53 12.67
C THR A 168 -2.06 19.18 12.67
N LEU A 169 -2.31 18.32 13.65
CA LEU A 169 -1.64 17.04 13.80
C LEU A 169 -2.56 15.90 13.35
N PHE A 170 -2.03 15.00 12.55
CA PHE A 170 -2.74 13.78 12.19
C PHE A 170 -1.95 12.52 12.51
N ARG A 171 -2.68 11.47 12.83
CA ARG A 171 -2.13 10.12 13.00
C ARG A 171 -3.12 9.08 12.52
N SER A 172 -2.60 7.97 12.04
CA SER A 172 -3.39 6.79 11.70
C SER A 172 -2.54 5.55 11.83
N ASP A 173 -3.11 4.51 12.43
CA ASP A 173 -2.49 3.21 12.60
C ASP A 173 -3.04 2.27 11.52
N ILE A 174 -2.18 1.81 10.62
CA ILE A 174 -2.56 0.95 9.49
C ILE A 174 -2.01 -0.44 9.71
N VAL A 175 -2.90 -1.38 9.98
CA VAL A 175 -2.57 -2.78 10.21
C VAL A 175 -2.32 -3.50 8.89
N LEU A 176 -1.13 -4.03 8.73
CA LEU A 176 -0.70 -4.90 7.64
C LEU A 176 -0.96 -6.37 8.01
N PRO A 177 -1.59 -7.17 7.15
CA PRO A 177 -1.87 -8.57 7.42
C PRO A 177 -0.59 -9.43 7.34
N SER A 178 -0.67 -10.67 7.84
CA SER A 178 0.46 -11.63 7.81
C SER A 178 0.83 -12.10 6.40
N ASN A 179 -0.10 -12.04 5.44
CA ASN A 179 0.08 -12.51 4.07
C ASN A 179 0.61 -11.42 3.10
N LEU A 180 1.55 -10.59 3.57
CA LEU A 180 2.16 -9.54 2.77
C LEU A 180 3.00 -10.09 1.62
N THR A 181 2.98 -9.39 0.50
CA THR A 181 3.91 -9.62 -0.61
C THR A 181 5.17 -8.78 -0.40
N GLU A 182 6.33 -9.38 -0.60
CA GLU A 182 7.61 -8.67 -0.54
C GLU A 182 7.69 -7.59 -1.63
N GLY A 183 8.20 -6.41 -1.29
CA GLY A 183 8.38 -5.30 -2.21
C GLY A 183 8.29 -3.93 -1.55
N GLU A 184 8.22 -2.90 -2.37
CA GLU A 184 8.06 -1.53 -1.92
C GLU A 184 6.59 -1.18 -1.76
N TYR A 185 6.22 -0.69 -0.59
CA TYR A 185 4.89 -0.19 -0.28
C TYR A 185 4.92 1.32 -0.32
N ARG A 186 4.06 1.89 -1.17
CA ARG A 186 3.92 3.35 -1.30
C ARG A 186 2.86 3.84 -0.33
N VAL A 187 3.25 4.73 0.55
CA VAL A 187 2.34 5.46 1.45
C VAL A 187 2.16 6.86 0.89
N ARG A 188 0.94 7.18 0.47
CA ARG A 188 0.59 8.53 -0.02
C ARG A 188 -0.32 9.21 1.00
N ILE A 189 -0.01 10.44 1.31
CA ILE A 189 -0.74 11.25 2.28
C ILE A 189 -1.25 12.47 1.51
N PHE A 190 -2.57 12.66 1.51
CA PHE A 190 -3.23 13.76 0.83
C PHE A 190 -3.88 14.67 1.86
N LEU A 191 -3.66 15.95 1.70
CA LEU A 191 -4.39 17.00 2.41
C LEU A 191 -5.51 17.46 1.50
N THR A 192 -6.75 17.41 1.97
CA THR A 192 -7.89 17.82 1.17
C THR A 192 -8.66 18.94 1.86
N ARG A 193 -9.28 19.81 1.08
CA ARG A 193 -10.21 20.85 1.51
C ARG A 193 -11.38 20.88 0.56
N GLU A 194 -12.59 20.74 1.09
CA GLU A 194 -13.82 20.68 0.28
C GLU A 194 -13.74 19.65 -0.87
N GLY A 195 -13.12 18.50 -0.58
CA GLY A 195 -12.94 17.42 -1.55
C GLY A 195 -11.86 17.64 -2.61
N ARG A 196 -11.08 18.74 -2.55
CA ARG A 196 -9.95 19.01 -3.45
C ARG A 196 -8.63 18.73 -2.76
N VAL A 197 -7.70 18.12 -3.46
CA VAL A 197 -6.35 17.89 -2.97
C VAL A 197 -5.57 19.21 -2.97
N VAL A 198 -5.11 19.64 -1.79
CA VAL A 198 -4.34 20.86 -1.58
C VAL A 198 -2.85 20.53 -1.63
N ASP A 199 -2.44 19.41 -1.02
CA ASP A 199 -1.06 18.93 -1.02
C ASP A 199 -1.02 17.42 -0.97
N ALA A 200 0.06 16.84 -1.48
CA ALA A 200 0.26 15.39 -1.48
C ALA A 200 1.73 15.05 -1.19
N GLN A 201 1.94 14.07 -0.32
CA GLN A 201 3.27 13.60 0.04
C GLN A 201 3.37 12.08 -0.10
N ASP A 202 4.46 11.61 -0.70
CA ASP A 202 4.75 10.19 -0.88
C ASP A 202 5.86 9.75 0.08
N ARG A 203 5.71 8.53 0.62
CA ARG A 203 6.72 7.80 1.41
C ARG A 203 6.77 6.35 0.95
N VAL A 204 7.89 5.70 1.18
CA VAL A 204 8.09 4.29 0.82
C VAL A 204 8.47 3.50 2.06
N VAL A 205 7.84 2.32 2.20
CA VAL A 205 8.17 1.33 3.22
C VAL A 205 8.63 0.07 2.51
N GLY A 206 9.84 -0.38 2.81
CA GLY A 206 10.36 -1.62 2.27
C GLY A 206 9.86 -2.83 3.06
N VAL A 207 9.11 -3.72 2.42
CA VAL A 207 8.67 -4.99 3.02
C VAL A 207 9.55 -6.09 2.47
N ARG A 208 10.28 -6.79 3.35
CA ARG A 208 11.21 -7.84 2.94
C ARG A 208 11.11 -9.05 3.84
N LYS A 209 11.25 -10.23 3.25
CA LYS A 209 11.41 -11.47 4.00
C LYS A 209 12.80 -11.48 4.66
N GLU A 210 12.82 -11.62 5.96
CA GLU A 210 14.05 -11.77 6.75
C GLU A 210 13.97 -13.08 7.53
N GLY A 211 15.02 -13.91 7.44
CA GLY A 211 15.09 -15.20 8.12
C GLY A 211 16.23 -16.06 7.62
N LEU A 212 16.30 -17.27 8.14
CA LEU A 212 17.30 -18.28 7.76
C LEU A 212 17.35 -18.54 6.25
N GLU A 213 16.18 -18.49 5.58
CA GLU A 213 16.05 -18.65 4.13
C GLU A 213 16.87 -17.60 3.37
N ARG A 214 16.80 -16.35 3.81
CA ARG A 214 17.53 -15.25 3.17
C ARG A 214 19.03 -15.37 3.43
N LEU A 215 19.42 -15.75 4.65
CA LEU A 215 20.83 -15.98 5.00
C LEU A 215 21.40 -17.09 4.14
N LEU A 216 20.69 -18.21 4.01
CA LEU A 216 21.10 -19.33 3.14
C LEU A 216 21.11 -18.93 1.66
N PHE A 217 20.11 -18.19 1.20
CA PHE A 217 20.04 -17.69 -0.18
C PHE A 217 21.20 -16.73 -0.49
N ASN A 218 21.46 -15.75 0.38
CA ASN A 218 22.58 -14.82 0.22
C ASN A 218 23.91 -15.55 0.27
N LEU A 219 24.09 -16.45 1.24
CA LEU A 219 25.31 -17.25 1.37
C LEU A 219 25.55 -18.13 0.11
N SER A 220 24.48 -18.71 -0.47
CA SER A 220 24.60 -19.51 -1.68
C SER A 220 24.98 -18.70 -2.93
N ARG A 221 24.60 -17.41 -2.97
CA ARG A 221 24.84 -16.51 -4.11
C ARG A 221 26.11 -15.69 -3.97
N GLU A 222 26.36 -15.14 -2.79
CA GLU A 222 27.48 -14.23 -2.53
C GLU A 222 28.76 -14.99 -2.18
N GLN A 223 28.63 -16.14 -1.50
CA GLN A 223 29.76 -16.94 -1.04
C GLN A 223 29.53 -18.45 -1.28
N PRO A 224 29.46 -18.90 -2.55
CA PRO A 224 29.09 -20.27 -2.90
C PRO A 224 30.06 -21.32 -2.34
N LEU A 225 31.33 -20.99 -2.17
CA LEU A 225 32.31 -21.88 -1.56
C LEU A 225 32.03 -22.11 -0.07
N LEU A 226 31.70 -21.07 0.69
CA LEU A 226 31.30 -21.19 2.10
C LEU A 226 29.99 -21.97 2.26
N TYR A 227 29.04 -21.72 1.40
CA TYR A 227 27.78 -22.48 1.40
C TYR A 227 28.00 -23.96 1.14
N GLY A 228 28.84 -24.31 0.13
CA GLY A 228 29.20 -25.69 -0.19
C GLY A 228 29.96 -26.38 0.95
N LEU A 229 30.93 -25.68 1.58
CA LEU A 229 31.65 -26.22 2.73
C LEU A 229 30.73 -26.47 3.93
N LEU A 230 29.86 -25.50 4.24
CA LEU A 230 28.85 -25.62 5.32
C LEU A 230 27.91 -26.80 5.08
N SER A 231 27.43 -26.97 3.84
CA SER A 231 26.56 -28.08 3.45
C SER A 231 27.26 -29.45 3.62
N LEU A 232 28.55 -29.54 3.26
CA LEU A 232 29.33 -30.76 3.45
C LEU A 232 29.56 -31.10 4.93
N VAL A 233 29.85 -30.09 5.75
CA VAL A 233 30.02 -30.27 7.21
C VAL A 233 28.73 -30.73 7.85
N MET A 234 27.60 -30.11 7.46
CA MET A 234 26.26 -30.51 7.95
C MET A 234 25.90 -31.93 7.51
N ALA A 235 26.18 -32.31 6.26
CA ALA A 235 25.89 -33.66 5.77
C ALA A 235 26.74 -34.72 6.49
N ALA A 236 28.05 -34.45 6.67
CA ALA A 236 28.96 -35.34 7.41
C ALA A 236 28.52 -35.47 8.88
N GLY A 237 28.19 -34.35 9.54
CA GLY A 237 27.69 -34.34 10.93
C GLY A 237 26.38 -35.09 11.11
N ALA A 238 25.43 -34.90 10.21
CA ALA A 238 24.15 -35.62 10.22
C ALA A 238 24.34 -37.11 9.98
N GLY A 239 25.22 -37.51 9.03
CA GLY A 239 25.51 -38.89 8.75
C GLY A 239 26.20 -39.58 9.95
N TRP A 240 27.16 -38.87 10.60
CA TRP A 240 27.81 -39.38 11.80
C TRP A 240 26.84 -39.54 12.98
N ALA A 241 25.98 -38.52 13.22
CA ALA A 241 24.99 -38.58 14.28
C ALA A 241 23.95 -39.69 14.05
N ALA A 242 23.49 -39.88 12.81
CA ALA A 242 22.62 -41.00 12.45
C ALA A 242 23.29 -42.35 12.70
N SER A 243 24.54 -42.51 12.28
CA SER A 243 25.34 -43.73 12.51
C SER A 243 25.51 -44.04 14.00
N ALA A 244 25.85 -43.03 14.80
CA ALA A 244 25.98 -43.17 16.26
C ALA A 244 24.64 -43.51 16.93
N GLY A 245 23.55 -42.86 16.51
CA GLY A 245 22.20 -43.16 17.01
C GLY A 245 21.75 -44.60 16.74
N PHE A 246 21.98 -45.08 15.52
CA PHE A 246 21.68 -46.51 15.19
C PHE A 246 22.60 -47.48 15.94
N ALA A 247 23.87 -47.14 16.23
CA ALA A 247 24.75 -47.97 17.02
C ALA A 247 24.27 -48.13 18.46
N VAL A 248 23.66 -47.07 19.05
CA VAL A 248 23.09 -47.11 20.41
C VAL A 248 21.79 -47.93 20.46
N LEU A 249 20.92 -47.79 19.43
CA LEU A 249 19.65 -48.55 19.34
C LEU A 249 19.85 -50.04 19.04
N ARG A 250 21.03 -50.47 18.57
CA ARG A 250 21.34 -51.85 18.21
C ARG A 250 22.02 -52.62 19.35
N ARG A 251 22.28 -51.99 20.48
CA ARG A 251 22.74 -52.60 21.73
C ARG A 251 21.55 -52.83 22.68
#